data_b737071a275a570426f9b6f7dacc517a
#
_entry.id   b737071a275a570426f9b6f7dacc517a
#
_cell.length_a   1.000
_cell.length_b   1.000
_cell.length_c   1.000
_cell.angle_alpha   90.00
_cell.angle_beta   90.00
_cell.angle_gamma   90.00
#
_symmetry.space_group_name_H-M   'P 1'
#
loop_
_entity.id
_entity.type
_entity.pdbx_description
1 polymer ?
#
loop_
_entity_poly.entity_id
_entity_poly.type
_entity_poly.pdbx_seq_one_letter_code
_entity_poly.pdbx_strand_id
1 'polypeptide(L)'
;MPSENPENNGRIVLFGIPFDPLRMEEALDRIFSFASGPGPRGCRIAATVNVDFIVNTYYALKSVPRRKDLADVLRRGELVLADGMPLVWLSRLLGTPLPERVPGSDLVPLIARRAAKEKRKLYFLGGTEEHTRFAAEMLCKKYPGLEIECSSPFVKLDSPDAEKLDREICGRINESGASILLVGFGNPKQELWAERNRKNLRCGIAIGVGGTFNFLAGAVKRAPGWMQKSGTEWIYRVIQEPRRLIRRYFIGIFHFGFMALCALLNPPERDGAELVREGEEDPWRPTGGGRFSPKGLQTILAAAEEGPVRIEPLSSRQRRQLKAHRLAHLVVQDRN
;
A
#
# COMPACT_ATOMS: atom_id res chain seq x y z
N MET A 1 18.13 -18.20 14.66
CA MET A 1 18.26 -17.57 13.33
C MET A 1 16.98 -16.79 13.11
N PRO A 2 17.00 -15.44 12.94
CA PRO A 2 15.80 -14.72 12.57
C PRO A 2 15.35 -15.30 11.25
N SER A 3 14.08 -15.65 11.15
CA SER A 3 13.46 -16.09 9.92
C SER A 3 13.67 -14.99 8.89
N GLU A 4 14.65 -15.16 7.99
CA GLU A 4 14.73 -14.40 6.77
C GLU A 4 13.38 -14.60 6.08
N ASN A 5 12.50 -13.61 6.23
CA ASN A 5 11.28 -13.57 5.46
C ASN A 5 11.74 -13.27 4.01
N PRO A 6 11.82 -14.24 3.10
CA PRO A 6 12.41 -14.06 1.77
C PRO A 6 11.61 -13.03 0.93
N GLU A 7 10.44 -12.62 1.44
CA GLU A 7 9.55 -11.67 0.77
C GLU A 7 9.98 -10.20 0.93
N ASN A 8 10.88 -9.87 1.88
CA ASN A 8 11.25 -8.47 2.17
C ASN A 8 12.55 -8.01 1.48
N ASN A 9 13.25 -8.91 0.80
CA ASN A 9 14.54 -8.61 0.16
C ASN A 9 14.30 -7.89 -1.18
N GLY A 10 14.52 -6.57 -1.20
CA GLY A 10 14.44 -5.73 -2.41
C GLY A 10 13.37 -4.63 -2.39
N ARG A 11 12.54 -4.51 -1.35
CA ARG A 11 11.54 -3.45 -1.24
C ARG A 11 12.19 -2.07 -1.13
N ILE A 12 11.58 -1.08 -1.75
CA ILE A 12 12.03 0.32 -1.72
C ILE A 12 11.29 1.09 -0.64
N VAL A 13 12.04 1.69 0.28
CA VAL A 13 11.47 2.45 1.40
C VAL A 13 11.24 3.90 1.01
N LEU A 14 9.97 4.32 0.93
CA LEU A 14 9.59 5.72 0.80
C LEU A 14 8.71 6.12 1.99
N PHE A 15 9.13 7.11 2.75
CA PHE A 15 8.40 7.61 3.93
C PHE A 15 8.04 6.52 4.94
N GLY A 16 8.93 5.54 5.17
CA GLY A 16 8.69 4.44 6.09
C GLY A 16 7.65 3.42 5.62
N ILE A 17 7.32 3.41 4.33
CA ILE A 17 6.47 2.42 3.67
C ILE A 17 7.34 1.61 2.71
N PRO A 18 7.34 0.27 2.81
CA PRO A 18 8.10 -0.60 1.92
C PRO A 18 7.30 -0.87 0.63
N PHE A 19 7.75 -0.34 -0.48
CA PHE A 19 7.16 -0.57 -1.79
C PHE A 19 7.81 -1.76 -2.50
N ASP A 20 6.99 -2.63 -3.07
CA ASP A 20 7.45 -3.71 -3.95
C ASP A 20 7.80 -3.13 -5.33
N PRO A 21 9.08 -3.24 -5.80
CA PRO A 21 9.52 -2.66 -7.07
C PRO A 21 9.12 -3.57 -8.25
N LEU A 22 7.83 -3.81 -8.38
CA LEU A 22 7.27 -4.70 -9.40
C LEU A 22 6.66 -3.92 -10.56
N ARG A 23 6.77 -4.50 -11.76
CA ARG A 23 5.99 -4.10 -12.93
C ARG A 23 4.58 -4.66 -12.85
N MET A 24 3.68 -4.18 -13.69
CA MET A 24 2.27 -4.61 -13.72
C MET A 24 2.11 -6.12 -13.83
N GLU A 25 2.84 -6.77 -14.75
CA GLU A 25 2.74 -8.22 -14.96
C GLU A 25 3.33 -9.00 -13.76
N GLU A 26 4.44 -8.53 -13.18
CA GLU A 26 5.05 -9.13 -11.98
C GLU A 26 4.12 -9.01 -10.75
N ALA A 27 3.46 -7.85 -10.61
CA ALA A 27 2.46 -7.66 -9.57
C ALA A 27 1.26 -8.60 -9.75
N LEU A 28 0.82 -8.79 -10.99
CA LEU A 28 -0.24 -9.74 -11.33
C LEU A 28 0.18 -11.18 -10.99
N ASP A 29 1.41 -11.58 -11.33
CA ASP A 29 1.95 -12.90 -10.99
C ASP A 29 1.99 -13.11 -9.47
N ARG A 30 2.44 -12.10 -8.72
CA ARG A 30 2.48 -12.15 -7.25
C ARG A 30 1.07 -12.29 -6.65
N ILE A 31 0.09 -11.55 -7.17
CA ILE A 31 -1.31 -11.66 -6.73
C ILE A 31 -1.84 -13.06 -6.95
N PHE A 32 -1.59 -13.65 -8.12
CA PHE A 32 -2.08 -14.99 -8.42
C PHE A 32 -1.33 -16.10 -7.67
N SER A 33 -0.07 -15.91 -7.34
CA SER A 33 0.65 -16.82 -6.42
C SER A 33 0.01 -16.86 -5.03
N PHE A 34 -0.55 -15.73 -4.58
CA PHE A 34 -1.27 -15.62 -3.30
C PHE A 34 -2.71 -16.17 -3.35
N ALA A 35 -3.32 -16.22 -4.53
CA ALA A 35 -4.72 -16.63 -4.70
C ALA A 35 -5.00 -18.10 -4.40
N SER A 36 -3.99 -18.93 -4.14
CA SER A 36 -4.14 -20.36 -3.77
C SER A 36 -4.68 -20.59 -2.34
N GLY A 37 -4.74 -19.56 -1.51
CA GLY A 37 -5.27 -19.63 -0.15
C GLY A 37 -4.57 -18.65 0.80
N PRO A 38 -5.07 -18.53 2.03
CA PRO A 38 -4.50 -17.62 3.01
C PRO A 38 -3.06 -17.98 3.38
N GLY A 39 -2.29 -16.97 3.76
CA GLY A 39 -0.91 -17.13 4.24
C GLY A 39 -0.85 -17.42 5.74
N PRO A 40 0.37 -17.47 6.30
CA PRO A 40 0.58 -17.75 7.73
C PRO A 40 -0.13 -16.78 8.68
N ARG A 41 -0.29 -15.52 8.25
CA ARG A 41 -0.99 -14.48 9.02
C ARG A 41 -2.49 -14.35 8.66
N GLY A 42 -3.04 -15.23 7.84
CA GLY A 42 -4.39 -15.19 7.28
C GLY A 42 -4.41 -14.64 5.85
N CYS A 43 -5.51 -14.04 5.41
CA CYS A 43 -5.63 -13.39 4.10
C CYS A 43 -4.51 -12.35 3.93
N ARG A 44 -3.78 -12.39 2.82
CA ARG A 44 -2.73 -11.42 2.50
C ARG A 44 -3.34 -10.08 2.11
N ILE A 45 -2.63 -8.98 2.40
CA ILE A 45 -3.13 -7.64 2.11
C ILE A 45 -2.23 -6.98 1.07
N ALA A 46 -2.87 -6.49 0.02
CA ALA A 46 -2.23 -5.64 -0.98
C ALA A 46 -2.81 -4.23 -0.96
N ALA A 47 -1.95 -3.23 -1.08
CA ALA A 47 -2.32 -1.83 -1.18
C ALA A 47 -1.75 -1.19 -2.45
N THR A 48 -2.59 -0.43 -3.17
CA THR A 48 -2.18 0.42 -4.28
C THR A 48 -2.02 1.85 -3.77
N VAL A 49 -0.80 2.15 -3.31
CA VAL A 49 -0.48 3.37 -2.54
C VAL A 49 -0.20 4.54 -3.47
N ASN A 50 -0.90 5.64 -3.27
CA ASN A 50 -0.69 6.91 -3.96
C ASN A 50 -0.37 8.05 -2.98
N VAL A 51 -0.27 9.28 -3.49
CA VAL A 51 0.04 10.48 -2.68
C VAL A 51 -0.95 10.67 -1.53
N ASP A 52 -2.24 10.39 -1.73
CA ASP A 52 -3.24 10.52 -0.66
C ASP A 52 -2.99 9.58 0.52
N PHE A 53 -2.49 8.36 0.26
CA PHE A 53 -2.07 7.45 1.33
C PHE A 53 -0.96 8.07 2.18
N ILE A 54 0.07 8.64 1.54
CA ILE A 54 1.19 9.29 2.24
C ILE A 54 0.67 10.44 3.11
N VAL A 55 -0.17 11.31 2.55
CA VAL A 55 -0.75 12.48 3.23
C VAL A 55 -1.68 12.07 4.37
N ASN A 56 -2.44 10.99 4.21
CA ASN A 56 -3.31 10.46 5.26
C ASN A 56 -2.50 9.78 6.37
N THR A 57 -1.40 9.15 6.03
CA THR A 57 -0.56 8.39 6.97
C THR A 57 0.32 9.30 7.83
N TYR A 58 0.88 10.37 7.25
CA TYR A 58 1.89 11.19 7.92
C TYR A 58 1.51 12.66 8.01
N TYR A 59 2.05 13.36 9.02
CA TYR A 59 2.05 14.82 9.08
C TYR A 59 3.16 15.37 8.18
N ALA A 60 2.93 16.54 7.57
CA ALA A 60 3.97 17.22 6.78
C ALA A 60 5.20 17.57 7.61
N LEU A 61 5.01 18.13 8.80
CA LEU A 61 6.07 18.71 9.64
C LEU A 61 6.55 17.79 10.78
N LYS A 62 5.77 16.75 11.13
CA LYS A 62 6.12 15.84 12.23
C LYS A 62 6.69 14.54 11.68
N SER A 63 7.71 13.97 12.36
CA SER A 63 8.33 12.69 11.98
C SER A 63 7.55 11.46 12.42
N VAL A 64 6.46 11.65 13.16
CA VAL A 64 5.56 10.58 13.60
C VAL A 64 4.38 10.42 12.65
N PRO A 65 3.80 9.23 12.49
CA PRO A 65 2.61 9.06 11.69
C PRO A 65 1.41 9.79 12.30
N ARG A 66 0.57 10.35 11.43
CA ARG A 66 -0.75 10.88 11.79
C ARG A 66 -1.72 9.74 12.12
N ARG A 67 -1.61 8.65 11.35
CA ARG A 67 -2.37 7.41 11.47
C ARG A 67 -1.38 6.26 11.64
N LYS A 68 -1.09 5.93 12.90
CA LYS A 68 -0.19 4.80 13.22
C LYS A 68 -0.77 3.47 12.73
N ASP A 69 -2.08 3.28 12.90
CA ASP A 69 -2.83 2.13 12.42
C ASP A 69 -2.61 1.88 10.92
N LEU A 70 -2.79 2.92 10.08
CA LEU A 70 -2.55 2.81 8.65
C LEU A 70 -1.07 2.58 8.31
N ALA A 71 -0.15 3.27 8.99
CA ALA A 71 1.28 3.06 8.79
C ALA A 71 1.68 1.61 9.09
N ASP A 72 1.15 1.02 10.15
CA ASP A 72 1.41 -0.37 10.54
C ASP A 72 0.86 -1.37 9.51
N VAL A 73 -0.36 -1.14 9.00
CA VAL A 73 -0.95 -1.98 7.94
C VAL A 73 -0.11 -1.92 6.67
N LEU A 74 0.31 -0.72 6.23
CA LEU A 74 1.12 -0.57 5.02
C LEU A 74 2.52 -1.20 5.16
N ARG A 75 3.11 -1.14 6.35
CA ARG A 75 4.41 -1.80 6.62
C ARG A 75 4.33 -3.32 6.59
N ARG A 76 3.23 -3.88 7.12
CA ARG A 76 3.01 -5.33 7.21
C ARG A 76 2.30 -5.92 5.99
N GLY A 77 1.88 -5.09 5.03
CA GLY A 77 1.24 -5.54 3.81
C GLY A 77 2.14 -6.46 2.99
N GLU A 78 1.60 -7.57 2.53
CA GLU A 78 2.35 -8.55 1.72
C GLU A 78 2.67 -8.04 0.33
N LEU A 79 1.91 -7.03 -0.16
CA LEU A 79 2.15 -6.39 -1.45
C LEU A 79 1.80 -4.90 -1.38
N VAL A 80 2.78 -4.04 -1.59
CA VAL A 80 2.61 -2.58 -1.57
C VAL A 80 3.06 -2.01 -2.90
N LEU A 81 2.09 -1.63 -3.73
CA LEU A 81 2.31 -1.16 -5.11
C LEU A 81 2.19 0.36 -5.20
N ALA A 82 2.99 0.97 -6.03
CA ALA A 82 2.93 2.42 -6.26
C ALA A 82 1.86 2.77 -7.29
N ASP A 83 0.76 3.40 -6.85
CA ASP A 83 -0.34 3.88 -7.71
C ASP A 83 -0.20 5.37 -8.04
N GLY A 84 0.96 5.89 -8.27
CA GLY A 84 1.08 7.30 -8.61
C GLY A 84 2.44 7.69 -9.15
N MET A 85 2.46 8.43 -10.25
CA MET A 85 3.71 8.92 -10.85
C MET A 85 4.58 9.74 -9.89
N PRO A 86 4.04 10.58 -8.96
CA PRO A 86 4.90 11.30 -8.01
C PRO A 86 5.76 10.39 -7.14
N LEU A 87 5.28 9.19 -6.76
CA LEU A 87 6.07 8.21 -6.02
C LEU A 87 7.17 7.61 -6.88
N VAL A 88 6.86 7.29 -8.13
CA VAL A 88 7.84 6.77 -9.11
C VAL A 88 8.92 7.81 -9.41
N TRP A 89 8.55 9.07 -9.59
CA TRP A 89 9.53 10.15 -9.81
C TRP A 89 10.43 10.35 -8.58
N LEU A 90 9.82 10.42 -7.39
CA LEU A 90 10.57 10.58 -6.15
C LEU A 90 11.55 9.42 -5.93
N SER A 91 11.13 8.18 -6.16
CA SER A 91 12.01 7.01 -6.01
C SER A 91 13.23 7.08 -6.92
N ARG A 92 13.06 7.54 -8.16
CA ARG A 92 14.16 7.75 -9.12
C ARG A 92 15.13 8.85 -8.66
N LEU A 93 14.59 9.97 -8.17
CA LEU A 93 15.40 11.07 -7.64
C LEU A 93 16.16 10.69 -6.37
N LEU A 94 15.63 9.75 -5.58
CA LEU A 94 16.31 9.21 -4.40
C LEU A 94 17.33 8.08 -4.73
N GLY A 95 17.48 7.72 -6.02
CA GLY A 95 18.41 6.67 -6.45
C GLY A 95 17.92 5.23 -6.19
N THR A 96 16.65 5.06 -5.82
CA THR A 96 16.00 3.76 -5.58
C THR A 96 14.77 3.62 -6.47
N PRO A 97 14.93 3.40 -7.80
CA PRO A 97 13.85 3.55 -8.76
C PRO A 97 12.79 2.46 -8.65
N LEU A 98 11.53 2.86 -8.49
CA LEU A 98 10.38 2.03 -8.80
C LEU A 98 10.27 1.88 -10.33
N PRO A 99 10.04 0.67 -10.86
CA PRO A 99 10.05 0.43 -12.31
C PRO A 99 8.92 1.16 -13.03
N GLU A 100 7.72 1.10 -12.47
CA GLU A 100 6.52 1.77 -13.01
C GLU A 100 5.46 1.98 -11.94
N ARG A 101 4.38 2.68 -12.30
CA ARG A 101 3.19 2.76 -11.47
C ARG A 101 2.28 1.55 -11.73
N VAL A 102 1.66 1.02 -10.68
CA VAL A 102 0.70 -0.09 -10.75
C VAL A 102 -0.62 0.36 -10.12
N PRO A 103 -1.48 1.08 -10.87
CA PRO A 103 -2.74 1.57 -10.34
C PRO A 103 -3.81 0.49 -10.29
N GLY A 104 -4.63 0.52 -9.23
CA GLY A 104 -5.74 -0.42 -9.08
C GLY A 104 -6.70 -0.43 -10.26
N SER A 105 -6.91 0.73 -10.91
CA SER A 105 -7.78 0.86 -12.09
C SER A 105 -7.28 0.13 -13.33
N ASP A 106 -5.97 -0.09 -13.48
CA ASP A 106 -5.38 -0.88 -14.57
C ASP A 106 -5.24 -2.35 -14.16
N LEU A 107 -4.94 -2.58 -12.88
CA LEU A 107 -4.73 -3.90 -12.32
C LEU A 107 -6.01 -4.75 -12.31
N VAL A 108 -7.16 -4.18 -11.92
CA VAL A 108 -8.43 -4.93 -11.79
C VAL A 108 -8.89 -5.57 -13.10
N PRO A 109 -8.87 -4.90 -14.28
CA PRO A 109 -9.18 -5.57 -15.54
C PRO A 109 -8.22 -6.71 -15.92
N LEU A 110 -6.94 -6.61 -15.53
CA LEU A 110 -5.95 -7.66 -15.77
C LEU A 110 -6.19 -8.85 -14.84
N ILE A 111 -6.49 -8.60 -13.57
CA ILE A 111 -6.91 -9.63 -12.61
C ILE A 111 -8.14 -10.37 -13.15
N ALA A 112 -9.16 -9.64 -13.61
CA ALA A 112 -10.39 -10.23 -14.15
C ALA A 112 -10.11 -11.12 -15.37
N ARG A 113 -9.29 -10.64 -16.33
CA ARG A 113 -8.87 -11.40 -17.50
C ARG A 113 -8.17 -12.72 -17.12
N ARG A 114 -7.25 -12.65 -16.16
CA ARG A 114 -6.48 -13.83 -15.72
C ARG A 114 -7.32 -14.77 -14.87
N ALA A 115 -8.17 -14.25 -14.00
CA ALA A 115 -9.11 -15.02 -13.19
C ALA A 115 -10.05 -15.86 -14.07
N ALA A 116 -10.55 -15.31 -15.18
CA ALA A 116 -11.36 -16.08 -16.16
C ALA A 116 -10.56 -17.26 -16.75
N LYS A 117 -9.28 -17.05 -17.10
CA LYS A 117 -8.42 -18.12 -17.64
C LYS A 117 -8.10 -19.22 -16.63
N GLU A 118 -7.80 -18.82 -15.40
CA GLU A 118 -7.40 -19.73 -14.32
C GLU A 118 -8.59 -20.26 -13.51
N LYS A 119 -9.83 -19.93 -13.92
CA LYS A 119 -11.07 -20.30 -13.22
C LYS A 119 -11.05 -19.93 -11.73
N ARG A 120 -10.57 -18.72 -11.44
CA ARG A 120 -10.52 -18.12 -10.11
C ARG A 120 -11.69 -17.20 -9.91
N LYS A 121 -12.42 -17.37 -8.81
CA LYS A 121 -13.54 -16.51 -8.45
C LYS A 121 -13.06 -15.25 -7.76
N LEU A 122 -13.69 -14.13 -8.08
CA LEU A 122 -13.43 -12.82 -7.48
C LEU A 122 -14.61 -12.40 -6.59
N TYR A 123 -14.30 -11.59 -5.58
CA TYR A 123 -15.31 -10.90 -4.79
C TYR A 123 -15.08 -9.39 -4.82
N PHE A 124 -16.11 -8.60 -5.15
CA PHE A 124 -16.06 -7.14 -5.13
C PHE A 124 -16.78 -6.65 -3.87
N LEU A 125 -16.06 -5.95 -3.00
CA LEU A 125 -16.58 -5.46 -1.73
C LEU A 125 -16.52 -3.93 -1.68
N GLY A 126 -17.65 -3.29 -1.46
CA GLY A 126 -17.75 -1.84 -1.30
C GLY A 126 -18.11 -1.10 -2.60
N GLY A 127 -17.89 0.22 -2.62
CA GLY A 127 -18.49 1.09 -3.64
C GLY A 127 -19.99 1.31 -3.43
N THR A 128 -20.67 1.87 -4.40
CA THR A 128 -22.15 1.86 -4.43
C THR A 128 -22.63 0.53 -5.04
N GLU A 129 -23.76 0.03 -4.59
CA GLU A 129 -24.32 -1.24 -5.08
C GLU A 129 -24.46 -1.24 -6.60
N GLU A 130 -25.00 -0.17 -7.16
CA GLU A 130 -25.18 0.01 -8.60
C GLU A 130 -23.85 -0.07 -9.37
N HIS A 131 -22.84 0.72 -8.97
CA HIS A 131 -21.56 0.77 -9.70
C HIS A 131 -20.77 -0.53 -9.55
N THR A 132 -20.82 -1.15 -8.39
CA THR A 132 -20.06 -2.39 -8.12
C THR A 132 -20.67 -3.55 -8.90
N ARG A 133 -22.00 -3.67 -8.92
CA ARG A 133 -22.70 -4.66 -9.71
C ARG A 133 -22.47 -4.46 -11.22
N PHE A 134 -22.62 -3.23 -11.70
CA PHE A 134 -22.39 -2.92 -13.12
C PHE A 134 -20.95 -3.22 -13.55
N ALA A 135 -19.96 -2.89 -12.71
CA ALA A 135 -18.56 -3.21 -12.96
C ALA A 135 -18.32 -4.73 -13.05
N ALA A 136 -18.94 -5.52 -12.18
CA ALA A 136 -18.88 -6.97 -12.22
C ALA A 136 -19.51 -7.53 -13.50
N GLU A 137 -20.72 -7.11 -13.84
CA GLU A 137 -21.43 -7.51 -15.06
C GLU A 137 -20.64 -7.20 -16.34
N MET A 138 -20.07 -5.99 -16.42
CA MET A 138 -19.21 -5.56 -17.53
C MET A 138 -17.99 -6.46 -17.71
N LEU A 139 -17.34 -6.82 -16.62
CA LEU A 139 -16.16 -7.69 -16.66
C LEU A 139 -16.53 -9.13 -17.00
N CYS A 140 -17.63 -9.68 -16.44
CA CYS A 140 -18.12 -11.01 -16.78
C CYS A 140 -18.53 -11.09 -18.28
N LYS A 141 -19.17 -10.04 -18.80
CA LYS A 141 -19.49 -9.95 -20.23
C LYS A 141 -18.22 -9.91 -21.11
N LYS A 142 -17.19 -9.18 -20.66
CA LYS A 142 -15.92 -9.04 -21.38
C LYS A 142 -15.05 -10.28 -21.35
N TYR A 143 -15.11 -11.03 -20.25
CA TYR A 143 -14.27 -12.22 -20.02
C TYR A 143 -15.17 -13.43 -19.69
N PRO A 144 -15.64 -14.17 -20.71
CA PRO A 144 -16.49 -15.35 -20.50
C PRO A 144 -15.84 -16.38 -19.57
N GLY A 145 -16.63 -16.94 -18.66
CA GLY A 145 -16.17 -17.86 -17.63
C GLY A 145 -15.62 -17.19 -16.36
N LEU A 146 -15.60 -15.86 -16.30
CA LEU A 146 -15.29 -15.13 -15.06
C LEU A 146 -16.49 -15.18 -14.10
N GLU A 147 -16.22 -15.53 -12.85
CA GLU A 147 -17.20 -15.49 -11.78
C GLU A 147 -16.85 -14.36 -10.81
N ILE A 148 -17.79 -13.45 -10.57
CA ILE A 148 -17.67 -12.35 -9.62
C ILE A 148 -18.93 -12.33 -8.75
N GLU A 149 -18.72 -12.39 -7.43
CA GLU A 149 -19.75 -11.99 -6.46
C GLU A 149 -19.44 -10.61 -5.92
N CYS A 150 -20.47 -9.86 -5.53
CA CYS A 150 -20.28 -8.51 -5.01
C CYS A 150 -21.25 -8.17 -3.87
N SER A 151 -20.79 -7.29 -2.99
CA SER A 151 -21.63 -6.63 -1.98
C SER A 151 -21.12 -5.23 -1.65
N SER A 152 -22.05 -4.36 -1.28
CA SER A 152 -21.75 -2.94 -0.99
C SER A 152 -22.27 -2.52 0.40
N PRO A 153 -21.82 -3.16 1.49
CA PRO A 153 -22.26 -2.84 2.83
C PRO A 153 -21.77 -1.47 3.26
N PHE A 154 -22.56 -0.75 4.05
CA PHE A 154 -22.11 0.47 4.69
C PHE A 154 -21.29 0.16 5.95
N VAL A 155 -19.97 0.12 5.82
CA VAL A 155 -19.04 -0.19 6.92
C VAL A 155 -18.64 1.08 7.64
N LYS A 156 -18.78 1.11 8.97
CA LYS A 156 -18.17 2.08 9.90
C LYS A 156 -17.23 1.31 10.82
N LEU A 157 -15.93 1.63 10.78
CA LEU A 157 -14.92 0.91 11.55
C LEU A 157 -15.10 1.06 13.07
N ASP A 158 -15.60 2.21 13.52
CA ASP A 158 -15.76 2.57 14.93
C ASP A 158 -17.20 2.37 15.44
N SER A 159 -18.05 1.63 14.70
CA SER A 159 -19.41 1.33 15.13
C SER A 159 -19.41 0.23 16.22
N PRO A 160 -20.30 0.30 17.23
CA PRO A 160 -20.49 -0.80 18.18
C PRO A 160 -20.84 -2.14 17.51
N ASP A 161 -21.54 -2.10 16.39
CA ASP A 161 -21.93 -3.29 15.61
C ASP A 161 -20.90 -3.70 14.56
N ALA A 162 -19.74 -3.06 14.53
CA ALA A 162 -18.74 -3.31 13.49
C ALA A 162 -18.31 -4.78 13.42
N GLU A 163 -18.06 -5.42 14.55
CA GLU A 163 -17.66 -6.83 14.60
C GLU A 163 -18.74 -7.80 14.10
N LYS A 164 -20.02 -7.52 14.41
CA LYS A 164 -21.14 -8.35 13.92
C LYS A 164 -21.24 -8.22 12.41
N LEU A 165 -21.22 -6.99 11.89
CA LEU A 165 -21.27 -6.73 10.45
C LEU A 165 -20.06 -7.36 9.73
N ASP A 166 -18.87 -7.28 10.33
CA ASP A 166 -17.66 -7.87 9.76
C ASP A 166 -17.78 -9.40 9.67
N ARG A 167 -18.32 -10.07 10.69
CA ARG A 167 -18.56 -11.53 10.64
C ARG A 167 -19.53 -11.90 9.51
N GLU A 168 -20.60 -11.15 9.33
CA GLU A 168 -21.57 -11.38 8.25
C GLU A 168 -20.93 -11.17 6.86
N ILE A 169 -20.12 -10.12 6.69
CA ILE A 169 -19.42 -9.84 5.43
C ILE A 169 -18.39 -10.95 5.15
N CYS A 170 -17.57 -11.30 6.14
CA CYS A 170 -16.56 -12.37 5.99
C CYS A 170 -17.23 -13.73 5.70
N GLY A 171 -18.37 -14.04 6.33
CA GLY A 171 -19.16 -15.23 6.05
C GLY A 171 -19.54 -15.33 4.57
N ARG A 172 -20.16 -14.28 4.01
CA ARG A 172 -20.55 -14.23 2.59
C ARG A 172 -19.34 -14.37 1.65
N ILE A 173 -18.23 -13.67 1.94
CA ILE A 173 -17.01 -13.78 1.14
C ILE A 173 -16.47 -15.21 1.16
N ASN A 174 -16.44 -15.84 2.34
CA ASN A 174 -15.96 -17.23 2.49
C ASN A 174 -16.87 -18.26 1.81
N GLU A 175 -18.19 -18.09 1.91
CA GLU A 175 -19.21 -18.93 1.24
C GLU A 175 -19.12 -18.80 -0.28
N SER A 176 -18.77 -17.62 -0.80
CA SER A 176 -18.58 -17.43 -2.25
C SER A 176 -17.46 -18.28 -2.83
N GLY A 177 -16.48 -18.72 -2.03
CA GLY A 177 -15.28 -19.41 -2.50
C GLY A 177 -14.31 -18.52 -3.29
N ALA A 178 -14.42 -17.20 -3.20
CA ALA A 178 -13.55 -16.28 -3.91
C ALA A 178 -12.09 -16.41 -3.47
N SER A 179 -11.19 -16.45 -4.45
CA SER A 179 -9.74 -16.53 -4.23
C SER A 179 -9.11 -15.17 -4.01
N ILE A 180 -9.68 -14.13 -4.62
CA ILE A 180 -9.19 -12.75 -4.60
C ILE A 180 -10.35 -11.82 -4.22
N LEU A 181 -10.11 -11.01 -3.20
CA LEU A 181 -11.03 -9.98 -2.72
C LEU A 181 -10.57 -8.59 -3.15
N LEU A 182 -11.41 -7.85 -3.86
CA LEU A 182 -11.16 -6.46 -4.25
C LEU A 182 -12.00 -5.54 -3.38
N VAL A 183 -11.35 -4.64 -2.63
CA VAL A 183 -12.02 -3.79 -1.62
C VAL A 183 -12.06 -2.34 -2.09
N GLY A 184 -13.25 -1.81 -2.30
CA GLY A 184 -13.53 -0.46 -2.80
C GLY A 184 -14.11 0.51 -1.75
N PHE A 185 -13.70 0.42 -0.48
CA PHE A 185 -14.15 1.36 0.57
C PHE A 185 -13.42 2.70 0.55
N GLY A 186 -12.30 2.79 -0.19
CA GLY A 186 -11.39 3.93 -0.19
C GLY A 186 -10.43 3.93 0.99
N ASN A 187 -9.29 4.62 0.79
CA ASN A 187 -8.26 4.79 1.82
C ASN A 187 -8.74 5.74 2.93
N PRO A 188 -8.48 5.47 4.21
CA PRO A 188 -7.74 4.31 4.76
C PRO A 188 -8.64 3.14 5.15
N LYS A 189 -9.94 3.24 4.92
CA LYS A 189 -10.94 2.32 5.46
C LYS A 189 -10.78 0.88 4.91
N GLN A 190 -10.43 0.75 3.63
CA GLN A 190 -10.27 -0.55 2.99
C GLN A 190 -9.09 -1.36 3.56
N GLU A 191 -7.95 -0.70 3.82
CA GLU A 191 -6.78 -1.34 4.38
C GLU A 191 -7.01 -1.76 5.83
N LEU A 192 -7.60 -0.85 6.63
CA LEU A 192 -7.90 -1.11 8.03
C LEU A 192 -8.95 -2.20 8.21
N TRP A 193 -9.97 -2.22 7.34
CA TRP A 193 -10.98 -3.28 7.35
C TRP A 193 -10.36 -4.64 6.98
N ALA A 194 -9.54 -4.67 5.94
CA ALA A 194 -8.86 -5.89 5.50
C ALA A 194 -7.94 -6.45 6.60
N GLU A 195 -7.13 -5.58 7.24
CA GLU A 195 -6.24 -6.00 8.34
C GLU A 195 -7.02 -6.53 9.54
N ARG A 196 -8.10 -5.84 9.95
CA ARG A 196 -8.95 -6.28 11.05
C ARG A 196 -9.56 -7.67 10.81
N ASN A 197 -9.90 -7.96 9.55
CA ASN A 197 -10.61 -9.19 9.18
C ASN A 197 -9.72 -10.28 8.54
N ARG A 198 -8.40 -10.05 8.42
CA ARG A 198 -7.51 -10.94 7.68
C ARG A 198 -7.53 -12.41 8.17
N LYS A 199 -7.71 -12.63 9.48
CA LYS A 199 -7.78 -13.97 10.07
C LYS A 199 -9.12 -14.67 9.83
N ASN A 200 -10.17 -13.91 9.56
CA ASN A 200 -11.52 -14.41 9.31
C ASN A 200 -11.78 -14.69 7.82
N LEU A 201 -10.94 -14.16 6.93
CA LEU A 201 -11.05 -14.31 5.48
C LEU A 201 -10.30 -15.55 5.01
N ARG A 202 -10.95 -16.38 4.17
CA ARG A 202 -10.37 -17.59 3.55
C ARG A 202 -9.79 -17.34 2.16
N CYS A 203 -10.06 -16.17 1.55
CA CYS A 203 -9.42 -15.79 0.28
C CYS A 203 -7.89 -15.62 0.46
N GLY A 204 -7.15 -15.81 -0.62
CA GLY A 204 -5.68 -15.74 -0.59
C GLY A 204 -5.16 -14.32 -0.41
N ILE A 205 -5.87 -13.32 -0.96
CA ILE A 205 -5.45 -11.92 -0.95
C ILE A 205 -6.66 -10.98 -0.99
N ALA A 206 -6.57 -9.88 -0.22
CA ALA A 206 -7.45 -8.73 -0.26
C ALA A 206 -6.68 -7.51 -0.80
N ILE A 207 -7.22 -6.84 -1.82
CA ILE A 207 -6.56 -5.74 -2.52
C ILE A 207 -7.41 -4.48 -2.40
N GLY A 208 -6.86 -3.42 -1.83
CA GLY A 208 -7.49 -2.11 -1.81
C GLY A 208 -7.45 -1.45 -3.19
N VAL A 209 -8.61 -1.24 -3.80
CA VAL A 209 -8.74 -0.71 -5.16
C VAL A 209 -9.44 0.66 -5.23
N GLY A 210 -9.85 1.21 -4.08
CA GLY A 210 -10.47 2.52 -3.98
C GLY A 210 -11.69 2.70 -4.90
N GLY A 211 -11.70 3.79 -5.67
CA GLY A 211 -12.79 4.13 -6.58
C GLY A 211 -12.80 3.39 -7.94
N THR A 212 -12.08 2.29 -8.07
CA THR A 212 -11.93 1.56 -9.35
C THR A 212 -13.27 1.08 -9.89
N PHE A 213 -14.20 0.66 -9.04
CA PHE A 213 -15.52 0.22 -9.47
C PHE A 213 -16.32 1.34 -10.17
N ASN A 214 -16.17 2.60 -9.71
CA ASN A 214 -16.81 3.76 -10.36
C ASN A 214 -16.24 4.02 -11.77
N PHE A 215 -14.93 3.78 -11.97
CA PHE A 215 -14.33 3.87 -13.31
C PHE A 215 -14.81 2.77 -14.24
N LEU A 216 -14.86 1.53 -13.74
CA LEU A 216 -15.33 0.39 -14.52
C LEU A 216 -16.80 0.51 -14.88
N ALA A 217 -17.61 1.09 -13.99
CA ALA A 217 -19.02 1.39 -14.25
C ALA A 217 -19.23 2.60 -15.18
N GLY A 218 -18.16 3.30 -15.58
CA GLY A 218 -18.29 4.50 -16.42
C GLY A 218 -18.86 5.74 -15.71
N ALA A 219 -19.12 5.65 -14.41
CA ALA A 219 -19.63 6.77 -13.59
C ALA A 219 -18.60 7.93 -13.48
N VAL A 220 -17.32 7.62 -13.62
CA VAL A 220 -16.23 8.60 -13.71
C VAL A 220 -15.41 8.30 -14.96
N LYS A 221 -15.25 9.28 -15.83
CA LYS A 221 -14.44 9.13 -17.05
C LYS A 221 -12.95 9.08 -16.69
N ARG A 222 -12.22 8.15 -17.27
CA ARG A 222 -10.75 8.12 -17.14
C ARG A 222 -10.13 9.21 -17.99
N ALA A 223 -8.99 9.72 -17.52
CA ALA A 223 -8.19 10.65 -18.29
C ALA A 223 -7.72 10.03 -19.62
N PRO A 224 -7.49 10.82 -20.66
CA PRO A 224 -6.87 10.34 -21.91
C PRO A 224 -5.55 9.61 -21.62
N GLY A 225 -5.21 8.61 -22.45
CA GLY A 225 -4.03 7.76 -22.22
C GLY A 225 -2.71 8.52 -22.10
N TRP A 226 -2.54 9.63 -22.80
CA TRP A 226 -1.35 10.49 -22.66
C TRP A 226 -1.26 11.15 -21.28
N MET A 227 -2.40 11.58 -20.68
CA MET A 227 -2.42 12.12 -19.32
C MET A 227 -2.14 11.04 -18.26
N GLN A 228 -2.59 9.81 -18.50
CA GLN A 228 -2.27 8.69 -17.63
C GLN A 228 -0.77 8.38 -17.66
N LYS A 229 -0.14 8.39 -18.84
CA LYS A 229 1.32 8.14 -19.03
C LYS A 229 2.17 9.27 -18.48
N SER A 230 1.73 10.53 -18.64
CA SER A 230 2.45 11.71 -18.14
C SER A 230 2.22 11.98 -16.64
N GLY A 231 1.41 11.16 -15.92
CA GLY A 231 1.12 11.37 -14.50
C GLY A 231 0.23 12.58 -14.21
N THR A 232 -0.42 13.15 -15.23
CA THR A 232 -1.32 14.33 -15.11
C THR A 232 -2.80 13.93 -14.99
N GLU A 233 -3.12 12.64 -14.80
CA GLU A 233 -4.48 12.13 -14.60
C GLU A 233 -5.23 12.85 -13.45
N TRP A 234 -4.52 13.25 -12.40
CA TRP A 234 -5.10 13.97 -11.27
C TRP A 234 -5.69 15.34 -11.67
N ILE A 235 -5.10 16.04 -12.67
CA ILE A 235 -5.63 17.30 -13.20
C ILE A 235 -6.98 17.06 -13.85
N TYR A 236 -7.09 16.01 -14.66
CA TYR A 236 -8.33 15.63 -15.31
C TYR A 236 -9.44 15.32 -14.29
N ARG A 237 -9.09 14.63 -13.19
CA ARG A 237 -10.01 14.37 -12.08
C ARG A 237 -10.46 15.65 -11.38
N VAL A 238 -9.55 16.61 -11.17
CA VAL A 238 -9.93 17.93 -10.59
C VAL A 238 -10.92 18.65 -11.47
N ILE A 239 -10.74 18.61 -12.80
CA ILE A 239 -11.68 19.24 -13.75
C ILE A 239 -13.07 18.59 -13.67
N GLN A 240 -13.15 17.28 -13.49
CA GLN A 240 -14.43 16.58 -13.38
C GLN A 240 -15.15 16.82 -12.03
N GLU A 241 -14.40 16.87 -10.92
CA GLU A 241 -14.96 17.00 -9.58
C GLU A 241 -14.27 18.15 -8.78
N PRO A 242 -14.35 19.40 -9.25
CA PRO A 242 -13.56 20.50 -8.69
C PRO A 242 -13.86 20.76 -7.22
N ARG A 243 -15.14 20.78 -6.84
CA ARG A 243 -15.56 21.07 -5.46
C ARG A 243 -15.02 20.07 -4.43
N ARG A 244 -14.90 18.80 -4.83
CA ARG A 244 -14.42 17.71 -3.96
C ARG A 244 -12.90 17.60 -3.95
N LEU A 245 -12.26 17.80 -5.11
CA LEU A 245 -10.86 17.43 -5.31
C LEU A 245 -9.87 18.60 -5.24
N ILE A 246 -10.26 19.86 -5.56
CA ILE A 246 -9.34 20.99 -5.52
C ILE A 246 -8.67 21.12 -4.15
N ARG A 247 -9.46 21.22 -3.07
CA ARG A 247 -8.91 21.37 -1.72
C ARG A 247 -8.02 20.19 -1.32
N ARG A 248 -8.44 18.97 -1.66
CA ARG A 248 -7.71 17.74 -1.36
C ARG A 248 -6.37 17.69 -2.08
N TYR A 249 -6.35 17.93 -3.38
CA TYR A 249 -5.12 17.90 -4.17
C TYR A 249 -4.20 19.08 -3.85
N PHE A 250 -4.75 20.28 -3.67
CA PHE A 250 -3.94 21.45 -3.32
C PHE A 250 -3.18 21.21 -2.01
N ILE A 251 -3.88 20.85 -0.94
CA ILE A 251 -3.24 20.51 0.34
C ILE A 251 -2.29 19.32 0.19
N GLY A 252 -2.71 18.29 -0.55
CA GLY A 252 -1.93 17.08 -0.78
C GLY A 252 -0.61 17.33 -1.51
N ILE A 253 -0.62 18.17 -2.55
CA ILE A 253 0.59 18.52 -3.32
C ILE A 253 1.61 19.25 -2.44
N PHE A 254 1.18 20.27 -1.67
CA PHE A 254 2.09 20.98 -0.77
C PHE A 254 2.61 20.08 0.35
N HIS A 255 1.75 19.28 0.94
CA HIS A 255 2.13 18.34 1.99
C HIS A 255 3.15 17.31 1.48
N PHE A 256 2.82 16.63 0.39
CA PHE A 256 3.71 15.65 -0.23
C PHE A 256 5.00 16.30 -0.76
N GLY A 257 4.91 17.45 -1.43
CA GLY A 257 6.06 18.19 -1.94
C GLY A 257 7.06 18.58 -0.85
N PHE A 258 6.56 19.04 0.30
CA PHE A 258 7.41 19.32 1.45
C PHE A 258 8.10 18.05 1.99
N MET A 259 7.36 16.95 2.13
CA MET A 259 7.93 15.68 2.57
C MET A 259 8.97 15.15 1.56
N ALA A 260 8.68 15.25 0.27
CA ALA A 260 9.59 14.86 -0.80
C ALA A 260 10.88 15.69 -0.78
N LEU A 261 10.77 17.00 -0.59
CA LEU A 261 11.93 17.89 -0.45
C LEU A 261 12.80 17.49 0.76
N CYS A 262 12.17 17.22 1.92
CA CYS A 262 12.91 16.75 3.08
C CYS A 262 13.66 15.43 2.81
N ALA A 263 13.04 14.49 2.10
CA ALA A 263 13.68 13.23 1.73
C ALA A 263 14.83 13.44 0.74
N LEU A 264 14.64 14.30 -0.28
CA LEU A 264 15.67 14.64 -1.27
C LEU A 264 16.87 15.37 -0.67
N LEU A 265 16.68 16.16 0.39
CA LEU A 265 17.79 16.77 1.14
C LEU A 265 18.53 15.76 2.03
N ASN A 266 17.96 14.58 2.28
CA ASN A 266 18.54 13.51 3.09
C ASN A 266 18.43 12.15 2.38
N PRO A 267 18.91 12.01 1.13
CA PRO A 267 18.74 10.77 0.36
C PRO A 267 19.50 9.60 1.00
N PRO A 268 19.12 8.35 0.72
CA PRO A 268 19.95 7.20 1.02
C PRO A 268 21.30 7.30 0.29
N GLU A 269 22.38 6.84 0.90
CA GLU A 269 23.70 6.75 0.27
C GLU A 269 23.88 5.34 -0.29
N ARG A 270 24.34 5.20 -1.54
CA ARG A 270 24.44 3.89 -2.22
C ARG A 270 25.31 2.91 -1.42
N ASP A 271 26.47 3.38 -0.95
CA ASP A 271 27.41 2.65 -0.11
C ASP A 271 27.35 3.17 1.34
N GLY A 272 26.16 3.56 1.80
CA GLY A 272 25.93 4.14 3.11
C GLY A 272 25.94 3.08 4.22
N ALA A 273 25.73 3.55 5.45
CA ALA A 273 25.73 2.69 6.62
C ALA A 273 24.64 1.63 6.54
N GLU A 274 24.99 0.40 6.83
CA GLU A 274 24.10 -0.72 7.11
C GLU A 274 23.96 -0.92 8.61
N LEU A 275 23.09 -1.81 9.03
CA LEU A 275 22.93 -2.18 10.42
C LEU A 275 23.47 -3.58 10.67
N VAL A 276 24.24 -3.73 11.72
CA VAL A 276 24.77 -5.00 12.21
C VAL A 276 24.38 -5.19 13.67
N ARG A 277 24.19 -6.44 14.09
CA ARG A 277 23.88 -6.82 15.46
C ARG A 277 24.64 -8.10 15.81
N GLU A 278 25.31 -8.14 16.94
CA GLU A 278 26.13 -9.29 17.36
C GLU A 278 25.31 -10.36 18.07
N GLY A 279 24.34 -9.96 18.91
CA GLY A 279 23.41 -10.84 19.62
C GLY A 279 21.94 -10.43 19.40
N GLU A 280 20.99 -11.33 19.70
CA GLU A 280 19.56 -11.04 19.51
C GLU A 280 19.03 -9.89 20.38
N GLU A 281 19.59 -9.72 21.57
CA GLU A 281 19.24 -8.68 22.54
C GLU A 281 20.08 -7.40 22.39
N ASP A 282 21.18 -7.45 21.61
CA ASP A 282 22.06 -6.32 21.43
C ASP A 282 21.42 -5.20 20.58
N PRO A 283 21.78 -3.93 20.85
CA PRO A 283 21.35 -2.85 19.99
C PRO A 283 21.97 -2.98 18.60
N TRP A 284 21.19 -2.59 17.58
CA TRP A 284 21.70 -2.48 16.23
C TRP A 284 22.77 -1.38 16.15
N ARG A 285 23.85 -1.61 15.43
CA ARG A 285 24.95 -0.65 15.25
C ARG A 285 25.09 -0.29 13.76
N PRO A 286 25.12 1.02 13.42
CA PRO A 286 25.46 1.42 12.06
C PRO A 286 26.92 1.08 11.75
N THR A 287 27.20 0.58 10.54
CA THR A 287 28.55 0.27 10.06
C THR A 287 29.42 1.53 9.82
N GLY A 288 28.84 2.72 9.98
CA GLY A 288 29.56 4.00 9.82
C GLY A 288 28.71 5.20 10.18
N GLY A 289 29.33 6.40 10.20
CA GLY A 289 28.68 7.66 10.58
C GLY A 289 27.96 8.38 9.43
N GLY A 290 28.01 7.87 8.19
CA GLY A 290 27.32 8.38 7.01
C GLY A 290 25.80 8.18 7.09
N ARG A 291 25.08 8.53 6.01
CA ARG A 291 23.65 8.20 5.91
C ARG A 291 23.47 6.70 5.72
N PHE A 292 22.30 6.19 6.09
CA PHE A 292 21.96 4.80 5.80
C PHE A 292 21.84 4.54 4.30
N SER A 293 22.28 3.36 3.90
CA SER A 293 22.01 2.81 2.58
C SER A 293 20.52 2.47 2.41
N PRO A 294 20.03 2.22 1.19
CA PRO A 294 18.70 1.68 0.98
C PRO A 294 18.46 0.40 1.79
N LYS A 295 19.45 -0.50 1.84
CA LYS A 295 19.40 -1.74 2.61
C LYS A 295 19.35 -1.47 4.12
N GLY A 296 20.13 -0.50 4.63
CA GLY A 296 20.06 -0.09 6.04
C GLY A 296 18.69 0.41 6.46
N LEU A 297 17.99 1.17 5.59
CA LEU A 297 16.62 1.61 5.86
C LEU A 297 15.62 0.44 5.81
N GLN A 298 15.82 -0.53 4.94
CA GLN A 298 14.99 -1.76 4.88
C GLN A 298 15.17 -2.59 6.16
N THR A 299 16.41 -2.75 6.64
CA THR A 299 16.70 -3.46 7.88
C THR A 299 15.99 -2.83 9.08
N ILE A 300 15.92 -1.49 9.17
CA ILE A 300 15.17 -0.79 10.22
C ILE A 300 13.68 -1.15 10.15
N LEU A 301 13.09 -1.17 8.97
CA LEU A 301 11.69 -1.52 8.82
C LEU A 301 11.41 -2.97 9.19
N ALA A 302 12.24 -3.90 8.72
CA ALA A 302 12.10 -5.33 9.03
C ALA A 302 12.22 -5.58 10.54
N ALA A 303 13.23 -5.00 11.19
CA ALA A 303 13.40 -5.12 12.64
C ALA A 303 12.21 -4.51 13.42
N ALA A 304 11.60 -3.45 12.89
CA ALA A 304 10.46 -2.79 13.54
C ALA A 304 9.15 -3.58 13.46
N GLU A 305 9.08 -4.67 12.71
CA GLU A 305 7.93 -5.60 12.72
C GLU A 305 7.83 -6.35 14.06
N GLU A 306 8.97 -6.63 14.69
CA GLU A 306 9.06 -7.32 15.98
C GLU A 306 8.92 -6.38 17.18
N GLY A 307 9.13 -5.08 17.00
CA GLY A 307 9.04 -4.08 18.06
C GLY A 307 9.87 -2.83 17.79
N PRO A 308 9.97 -1.91 18.76
CA PRO A 308 10.85 -0.74 18.64
C PRO A 308 12.31 -1.13 18.44
N VAL A 309 12.97 -0.56 17.43
CA VAL A 309 14.35 -0.89 17.06
C VAL A 309 15.32 -0.06 17.88
N ARG A 310 16.17 -0.71 18.67
CA ARG A 310 17.25 -0.03 19.42
C ARG A 310 18.48 0.11 18.53
N ILE A 311 18.88 1.36 18.22
CA ILE A 311 20.05 1.64 17.36
C ILE A 311 20.99 2.61 18.07
N GLU A 312 22.25 2.20 18.26
CA GLU A 312 23.27 3.00 18.93
C GLU A 312 24.66 2.76 18.35
N PRO A 313 25.50 3.82 18.25
CA PRO A 313 25.14 5.24 18.29
C PRO A 313 24.64 5.73 16.92
N LEU A 314 23.76 6.75 16.91
CA LEU A 314 23.32 7.40 15.69
C LEU A 314 24.03 8.75 15.47
N SER A 315 24.59 8.95 14.29
CA SER A 315 25.14 10.24 13.86
C SER A 315 24.01 11.27 13.61
N SER A 316 24.37 12.57 13.63
CA SER A 316 23.42 13.64 13.30
C SER A 316 22.85 13.53 11.88
N ARG A 317 23.63 12.97 10.93
CA ARG A 317 23.18 12.72 9.54
C ARG A 317 22.13 11.62 9.51
N GLN A 318 22.36 10.51 10.20
CA GLN A 318 21.41 9.39 10.33
C GLN A 318 20.12 9.82 11.01
N ARG A 319 20.20 10.58 12.10
CA ARG A 319 18.99 11.11 12.78
C ARG A 319 18.13 12.00 11.86
N ARG A 320 18.77 12.89 11.07
CA ARG A 320 18.05 13.72 10.09
C ARG A 320 17.40 12.89 9.00
N GLN A 321 18.13 11.88 8.50
CA GLN A 321 17.62 10.96 7.48
C GLN A 321 16.41 10.17 7.99
N LEU A 322 16.49 9.58 9.18
CA LEU A 322 15.36 8.85 9.78
C LEU A 322 14.11 9.73 9.95
N LYS A 323 14.29 11.01 10.35
CA LYS A 323 13.19 11.98 10.42
C LYS A 323 12.59 12.27 9.05
N ALA A 324 13.42 12.51 8.03
CA ALA A 324 13.00 12.80 6.67
C ALA A 324 12.24 11.61 6.04
N HIS A 325 12.70 10.40 6.28
CA HIS A 325 12.09 9.17 5.79
C HIS A 325 11.01 8.58 6.72
N ARG A 326 10.59 9.32 7.75
CA ARG A 326 9.50 8.91 8.67
C ARG A 326 9.77 7.62 9.46
N LEU A 327 11.02 7.32 9.75
CA LEU A 327 11.46 6.14 10.49
C LEU A 327 11.86 6.43 11.94
N ALA A 328 12.04 7.70 12.31
CA ALA A 328 12.53 8.08 13.63
C ALA A 328 11.68 7.58 14.80
N HIS A 329 10.38 7.38 14.59
CA HIS A 329 9.45 6.88 15.62
C HIS A 329 9.56 5.37 15.87
N LEU A 330 10.24 4.64 14.97
CA LEU A 330 10.49 3.22 15.09
C LEU A 330 11.76 2.92 15.89
N VAL A 331 12.62 3.94 16.08
CA VAL A 331 13.94 3.79 16.69
C VAL A 331 13.90 4.33 18.12
N VAL A 332 14.30 3.50 19.06
CA VAL A 332 14.54 3.89 20.45
C VAL A 332 16.03 4.21 20.62
N GLN A 333 16.32 5.31 21.29
CA GLN A 333 17.65 5.69 21.73
C GLN A 333 17.63 5.77 23.24
N ASP A 334 18.61 5.18 23.90
CA ASP A 334 18.81 5.46 25.32
C ASP A 334 19.15 6.95 25.47
N ARG A 335 18.39 7.63 26.31
CA ARG A 335 18.71 9.01 26.71
C ARG A 335 19.87 8.90 27.70
N ASN A 336 21.09 9.14 27.23
CA ASN A 336 22.17 9.53 28.13
C ASN A 336 21.96 10.96 28.59
#